data_b04573f55d4c46d3762655b2a106aaa0
#
_entry.id   b04573f55d4c46d3762655b2a106aaa0
#
_cell.length_a   1.000
_cell.length_b   1.000
_cell.length_c   1.000
_cell.angle_alpha   90.00
_cell.angle_beta   90.00
_cell.angle_gamma   90.00
#
_symmetry.space_group_name_H-M   'P 1'
#
loop_
_entity.id
_entity.type
_entity.pdbx_description
1 polymer ?
#
loop_
_entity_poly.entity_id
_entity_poly.type
_entity_poly.pdbx_seq_one_letter_code
_entity_poly.pdbx_strand_id
1 'polypeptide(L)'
;MKRTHFEIAVLSVSVLLGAFLATTVPAQTPPLPMQKDDQGVWSVTTEPLAPDYYGYTIIADGVGLFDPSNHAAKPNFLFRASELHVPGPASLPWEIGVMPHGEIHHHFYKSVVVGDDRDYYVYTPPGYDARGKQTYPVLYLRHGFSDDASAWTAVGRANVILDNLIAQGKAKPMLVVLPLGYGAPEVLLPNSRVWRDPAIAQRNFDKFREALLAEVIPRVEGEYLAAKDRNSRAIAGLSMGGAESLLTGLHTLDKFGWIGAFSSGGITEEFDKEFPALDSKSAEQLHLLWIACGTDDRLIDINRKFRERLASKNIKHADVETPGAHTWMVWRRNLTEFSALLFR
;
A
#
# COMPACT_ATOMS: atom_id res chain seq x y z
N MET A 1 16.55 -39.76 -16.45
CA MET A 1 15.63 -38.62 -16.53
C MET A 1 15.34 -38.16 -15.12
N LYS A 2 15.80 -36.95 -14.75
CA LYS A 2 15.47 -36.33 -13.47
C LYS A 2 13.99 -35.93 -13.52
N ARG A 3 13.19 -36.34 -12.52
CA ARG A 3 11.80 -35.91 -12.40
C ARG A 3 11.81 -34.42 -12.03
N THR A 4 11.32 -33.55 -12.89
CA THR A 4 11.06 -32.15 -12.60
C THR A 4 9.79 -32.07 -11.81
N HIS A 5 9.84 -31.53 -10.59
CA HIS A 5 8.65 -31.26 -9.78
C HIS A 5 8.23 -29.82 -10.04
N PHE A 6 6.98 -29.63 -10.42
CA PHE A 6 6.35 -28.31 -10.54
C PHE A 6 5.33 -28.13 -9.42
N GLU A 7 5.34 -26.97 -8.82
CA GLU A 7 4.42 -26.59 -7.73
C GLU A 7 3.94 -25.17 -7.96
N ILE A 8 2.68 -24.90 -7.75
CA ILE A 8 2.16 -23.52 -7.71
C ILE A 8 2.08 -23.09 -6.25
N ALA A 9 2.79 -22.03 -5.90
CA ALA A 9 2.63 -21.37 -4.63
C ALA A 9 1.80 -20.10 -4.81
N VAL A 10 0.63 -20.05 -4.20
CA VAL A 10 -0.09 -18.79 -4.01
C VAL A 10 0.66 -18.03 -2.92
N LEU A 11 1.50 -17.08 -3.37
CA LEU A 11 2.35 -16.32 -2.46
C LEU A 11 1.52 -15.22 -1.80
N SER A 12 0.99 -15.46 -0.62
CA SER A 12 0.70 -14.38 0.30
C SER A 12 2.04 -13.91 0.85
N VAL A 13 2.57 -12.81 0.30
CA VAL A 13 3.87 -12.27 0.72
C VAL A 13 3.76 -11.73 2.13
N SER A 14 4.30 -12.48 3.09
CA SER A 14 4.51 -12.01 4.44
C SER A 14 5.88 -11.35 4.52
N VAL A 15 5.91 -10.03 4.46
CA VAL A 15 7.13 -9.26 4.71
C VAL A 15 7.35 -9.15 6.21
N LEU A 16 8.50 -9.64 6.66
CA LEU A 16 9.00 -9.45 8.00
C LEU A 16 9.48 -8.01 8.18
N LEU A 17 8.66 -7.14 8.75
CA LEU A 17 9.13 -5.96 9.46
C LEU A 17 9.33 -6.37 10.91
N GLY A 18 10.56 -6.24 11.37
CA GLY A 18 10.92 -6.67 12.71
C GLY A 18 10.32 -5.80 13.79
N ALA A 19 9.25 -6.27 14.41
CA ALA A 19 9.10 -6.04 15.82
C ALA A 19 9.91 -7.16 16.52
N PHE A 20 10.79 -6.79 17.41
CA PHE A 20 11.61 -7.70 18.18
C PHE A 20 10.76 -8.71 18.95
N LEU A 21 10.64 -9.89 18.41
CA LEU A 21 10.46 -11.15 19.13
C LEU A 21 10.61 -12.24 18.07
N ALA A 22 11.42 -13.24 18.37
CA ALA A 22 11.62 -14.43 17.55
C ALA A 22 10.28 -15.19 17.44
N THR A 23 9.45 -14.77 16.49
CA THR A 23 8.27 -15.53 16.09
C THR A 23 8.53 -16.09 14.71
N THR A 24 8.35 -17.37 14.62
CA THR A 24 8.32 -18.18 13.40
C THR A 24 7.67 -17.40 12.26
N VAL A 25 8.34 -17.32 11.11
CA VAL A 25 7.76 -16.87 9.85
C VAL A 25 6.39 -17.53 9.73
N PRO A 26 5.28 -16.78 9.56
CA PRO A 26 4.01 -17.43 9.28
C PRO A 26 4.22 -18.31 8.05
N ALA A 27 3.81 -19.56 8.17
CA ALA A 27 3.96 -20.53 7.09
C ALA A 27 3.41 -19.90 5.81
N GLN A 28 4.27 -19.73 4.81
CA GLN A 28 3.80 -19.52 3.44
C GLN A 28 2.79 -20.63 3.18
N THR A 29 1.66 -20.30 2.56
CA THR A 29 0.74 -21.34 2.12
C THR A 29 1.59 -22.39 1.41
N PRO A 30 1.61 -23.65 1.88
CA PRO A 30 2.50 -24.64 1.29
C PRO A 30 2.23 -24.73 -0.20
N PRO A 31 3.27 -24.94 -1.03
CA PRO A 31 3.09 -25.07 -2.47
C PRO A 31 2.09 -26.19 -2.77
N LEU A 32 1.19 -25.94 -3.71
CA LEU A 32 0.27 -26.95 -4.20
C LEU A 32 1.00 -27.85 -5.21
N PRO A 33 1.13 -29.17 -4.96
CA PRO A 33 1.82 -30.06 -5.89
C PRO A 33 1.02 -30.21 -7.18
N MET A 34 1.72 -30.00 -8.32
CA MET A 34 1.13 -30.23 -9.64
C MET A 34 1.27 -31.70 -10.04
N GLN A 35 0.29 -32.20 -10.77
CA GLN A 35 0.28 -33.54 -11.37
C GLN A 35 0.56 -33.46 -12.86
N LYS A 36 1.38 -34.36 -13.37
CA LYS A 36 1.69 -34.48 -14.79
C LYS A 36 0.81 -35.52 -15.44
N ASP A 37 0.12 -35.14 -16.50
CA ASP A 37 -0.68 -36.07 -17.30
C ASP A 37 0.17 -36.84 -18.33
N ASP A 38 -0.49 -37.75 -19.08
CA ASP A 38 0.16 -38.59 -20.11
C ASP A 38 0.67 -37.78 -21.31
N GLN A 39 0.19 -36.57 -21.50
CA GLN A 39 0.64 -35.64 -22.56
C GLN A 39 1.81 -34.77 -22.09
N GLY A 40 2.19 -34.86 -20.82
CA GLY A 40 3.29 -34.10 -20.25
C GLY A 40 2.88 -32.75 -19.67
N VAL A 41 1.60 -32.43 -19.59
CA VAL A 41 1.06 -31.21 -19.01
C VAL A 41 1.00 -31.33 -17.49
N TRP A 42 1.51 -30.33 -16.80
CA TRP A 42 1.44 -30.22 -15.36
C TRP A 42 0.25 -29.36 -14.95
N SER A 43 -0.57 -29.84 -14.06
CA SER A 43 -1.77 -29.12 -13.59
C SER A 43 -2.01 -29.30 -12.10
N VAL A 44 -2.70 -28.33 -11.52
CA VAL A 44 -3.27 -28.37 -10.18
C VAL A 44 -4.63 -27.68 -10.20
N THR A 45 -5.60 -28.26 -9.50
CA THR A 45 -6.92 -27.65 -9.33
C THR A 45 -7.08 -27.22 -7.88
N THR A 46 -7.46 -25.96 -7.67
CA THR A 46 -7.78 -25.44 -6.33
C THR A 46 -9.28 -25.52 -6.08
N GLU A 47 -9.69 -25.36 -4.83
CA GLU A 47 -11.07 -24.98 -4.52
C GLU A 47 -11.40 -23.65 -5.22
N PRO A 48 -12.71 -23.38 -5.50
CA PRO A 48 -13.13 -22.14 -6.11
C PRO A 48 -12.63 -20.92 -5.34
N LEU A 49 -11.95 -20.02 -6.03
CA LEU A 49 -11.47 -18.76 -5.45
C LEU A 49 -12.58 -17.69 -5.50
N ALA A 50 -12.66 -16.87 -4.47
CA ALA A 50 -13.55 -15.70 -4.47
C ALA A 50 -13.10 -14.67 -5.53
N PRO A 51 -14.02 -13.87 -6.10
CA PRO A 51 -13.65 -12.81 -7.04
C PRO A 51 -12.67 -11.80 -6.45
N ASP A 52 -11.46 -11.80 -6.98
CA ASP A 52 -10.38 -10.88 -6.58
C ASP A 52 -9.13 -11.07 -7.49
N TYR A 53 -8.04 -10.36 -7.21
CA TYR A 53 -6.74 -10.50 -7.85
C TYR A 53 -5.77 -11.25 -6.93
N TYR A 54 -5.19 -12.34 -7.43
CA TYR A 54 -4.31 -13.26 -6.71
C TYR A 54 -2.91 -13.24 -7.32
N GLY A 55 -1.88 -13.17 -6.47
CA GLY A 55 -0.50 -13.43 -6.91
C GLY A 55 -0.20 -14.93 -6.86
N TYR A 56 0.48 -15.47 -7.86
CA TYR A 56 0.97 -16.85 -7.86
C TYR A 56 2.36 -16.96 -8.48
N THR A 57 3.07 -18.00 -8.10
CA THR A 57 4.40 -18.32 -8.64
C THR A 57 4.46 -19.81 -8.94
N ILE A 58 5.01 -20.18 -10.09
CA ILE A 58 5.28 -21.57 -10.44
C ILE A 58 6.64 -21.94 -9.86
N ILE A 59 6.72 -23.05 -9.10
CA ILE A 59 7.98 -23.54 -8.57
C ILE A 59 8.42 -24.77 -9.35
N ALA A 60 9.58 -24.70 -10.01
CA ALA A 60 10.20 -25.80 -10.71
C ALA A 60 11.59 -26.07 -10.14
N ASP A 61 11.82 -27.28 -9.62
CA ASP A 61 13.09 -27.71 -9.00
C ASP A 61 13.60 -26.72 -7.92
N GLY A 62 12.65 -26.17 -7.14
CA GLY A 62 12.95 -25.23 -6.06
C GLY A 62 13.16 -23.77 -6.50
N VAL A 63 13.00 -23.47 -7.79
CA VAL A 63 13.13 -22.13 -8.36
C VAL A 63 11.75 -21.55 -8.66
N GLY A 64 11.46 -20.35 -8.12
CA GLY A 64 10.24 -19.60 -8.41
C GLY A 64 10.31 -18.97 -9.81
N LEU A 65 9.31 -19.24 -10.63
CA LEU A 65 9.19 -18.77 -12.02
C LEU A 65 7.91 -17.96 -12.19
N PHE A 66 7.96 -16.96 -13.07
CA PHE A 66 6.77 -16.39 -13.67
C PHE A 66 6.10 -17.40 -14.59
N ASP A 67 4.78 -17.34 -14.67
CA ASP A 67 4.04 -18.05 -15.68
C ASP A 67 4.35 -17.42 -17.07
N PRO A 68 5.02 -18.13 -17.98
CA PRO A 68 5.38 -17.59 -19.29
C PRO A 68 4.16 -17.37 -20.20
N SER A 69 3.03 -17.96 -19.86
CA SER A 69 1.76 -17.82 -20.59
C SER A 69 0.89 -16.68 -20.08
N ASN A 70 1.27 -16.07 -18.95
CA ASN A 70 0.51 -14.97 -18.32
C ASN A 70 1.31 -13.67 -18.34
N HIS A 71 0.83 -12.69 -19.10
CA HIS A 71 1.47 -11.37 -19.18
C HIS A 71 1.17 -10.47 -17.98
N ALA A 72 0.19 -10.82 -17.12
CA ALA A 72 -0.13 -10.07 -15.92
C ALA A 72 0.89 -10.37 -14.82
N ALA A 73 1.69 -9.37 -14.47
CA ALA A 73 2.71 -9.47 -13.44
C ALA A 73 2.37 -8.56 -12.27
N LYS A 74 2.64 -9.06 -11.07
CA LYS A 74 2.64 -8.28 -9.84
C LYS A 74 4.04 -7.68 -9.66
N PRO A 75 4.26 -6.38 -9.93
CA PRO A 75 5.56 -5.75 -9.78
C PRO A 75 5.96 -5.71 -8.30
N ASN A 76 7.22 -6.05 -8.03
CA ASN A 76 7.80 -6.02 -6.69
C ASN A 76 9.31 -6.16 -6.81
N PHE A 77 10.09 -5.49 -5.96
CA PHE A 77 11.54 -5.56 -6.01
C PHE A 77 12.11 -6.93 -5.58
N LEU A 78 11.47 -7.57 -4.59
CA LEU A 78 11.97 -8.79 -3.97
C LEU A 78 11.12 -10.04 -4.27
N PHE A 79 9.80 -9.87 -4.42
CA PHE A 79 8.82 -10.96 -4.47
C PHE A 79 7.94 -10.85 -5.70
N ARG A 80 8.52 -11.13 -6.86
CA ARG A 80 7.80 -11.09 -8.13
C ARG A 80 6.86 -12.28 -8.27
N ALA A 81 5.67 -12.05 -8.79
CA ALA A 81 4.66 -13.07 -9.01
C ALA A 81 3.86 -12.77 -10.29
N SER A 82 3.26 -13.79 -10.88
CA SER A 82 2.21 -13.60 -11.88
C SER A 82 0.89 -13.24 -11.18
N GLU A 83 0.01 -12.54 -11.87
CA GLU A 83 -1.29 -12.14 -11.33
C GLU A 83 -2.40 -12.95 -11.99
N LEU A 84 -3.30 -13.50 -11.19
CA LEU A 84 -4.53 -14.15 -11.62
C LEU A 84 -5.72 -13.28 -11.22
N HIS A 85 -6.52 -12.86 -12.18
CA HIS A 85 -7.81 -12.22 -11.93
C HIS A 85 -8.92 -13.28 -11.94
N VAL A 86 -9.63 -13.39 -10.82
CA VAL A 86 -10.90 -14.12 -10.72
C VAL A 86 -12.01 -13.08 -10.80
N PRO A 87 -12.70 -12.98 -11.95
CA PRO A 87 -13.67 -11.93 -12.18
C PRO A 87 -14.90 -12.07 -11.26
N GLY A 88 -15.41 -10.93 -10.86
CA GLY A 88 -16.61 -10.82 -10.03
C GLY A 88 -17.70 -9.94 -10.65
N PRO A 89 -18.77 -9.67 -9.89
CA PRO A 89 -19.78 -8.74 -10.35
C PRO A 89 -19.18 -7.34 -10.53
N ALA A 90 -19.62 -6.60 -11.55
CA ALA A 90 -19.17 -5.24 -11.85
C ALA A 90 -19.38 -4.23 -10.71
N SER A 91 -20.11 -4.61 -9.66
CA SER A 91 -20.28 -3.82 -8.43
C SER A 91 -19.07 -3.86 -7.49
N LEU A 92 -18.12 -4.78 -7.69
CA LEU A 92 -16.89 -4.80 -6.91
C LEU A 92 -16.03 -3.58 -7.27
N PRO A 93 -15.52 -2.83 -6.28
CA PRO A 93 -14.83 -1.57 -6.53
C PRO A 93 -13.57 -1.68 -7.39
N TRP A 94 -12.93 -2.83 -7.44
CA TRP A 94 -11.71 -3.09 -8.22
C TRP A 94 -11.97 -3.73 -9.59
N GLU A 95 -13.23 -3.97 -9.97
CA GLU A 95 -13.59 -4.42 -11.32
C GLU A 95 -13.68 -3.24 -12.28
N ILE A 96 -13.13 -3.41 -13.49
CA ILE A 96 -13.19 -2.36 -14.51
C ILE A 96 -14.61 -2.27 -15.06
N GLY A 97 -15.23 -1.12 -14.90
CA GLY A 97 -16.59 -0.83 -15.40
C GLY A 97 -16.60 0.00 -16.68
N VAL A 98 -17.78 0.27 -17.18
CA VAL A 98 -18.04 1.10 -18.39
C VAL A 98 -18.31 2.57 -18.00
N MET A 99 -17.45 3.17 -17.16
CA MET A 99 -17.53 4.58 -16.79
C MET A 99 -16.32 5.33 -17.36
N PRO A 100 -16.31 6.66 -17.36
CA PRO A 100 -15.10 7.43 -17.63
C PRO A 100 -14.01 7.06 -16.65
N HIS A 101 -12.78 6.86 -17.14
CA HIS A 101 -11.62 6.53 -16.35
C HIS A 101 -10.70 7.73 -16.21
N GLY A 102 -9.99 7.79 -15.09
CA GLY A 102 -8.89 8.71 -14.87
C GLY A 102 -7.63 8.30 -15.63
N GLU A 103 -6.62 9.15 -15.58
CA GLU A 103 -5.34 8.92 -16.24
C GLU A 103 -4.24 8.68 -15.19
N ILE A 104 -3.22 7.91 -15.57
CA ILE A 104 -2.03 7.65 -14.74
C ILE A 104 -0.82 8.27 -15.45
N HIS A 105 -0.15 9.17 -14.76
CA HIS A 105 1.07 9.83 -15.22
C HIS A 105 2.26 9.30 -14.42
N HIS A 106 3.34 8.93 -15.10
CA HIS A 106 4.57 8.42 -14.49
C HIS A 106 5.68 9.47 -14.60
N HIS A 107 6.22 9.91 -13.47
CA HIS A 107 7.24 10.93 -13.37
C HIS A 107 8.54 10.36 -12.82
N PHE A 108 9.65 10.85 -13.34
CA PHE A 108 10.99 10.56 -12.87
C PHE A 108 11.68 11.82 -12.35
N TYR A 109 12.45 11.70 -11.30
CA TYR A 109 13.21 12.80 -10.77
C TYR A 109 14.45 12.33 -10.01
N LYS A 110 15.44 13.21 -9.92
CA LYS A 110 16.58 12.96 -9.05
C LYS A 110 16.30 13.57 -7.68
N SER A 111 16.31 12.71 -6.65
CA SER A 111 16.16 13.15 -5.28
C SER A 111 17.49 13.70 -4.75
N VAL A 112 17.47 14.92 -4.25
CA VAL A 112 18.59 15.51 -3.52
C VAL A 112 18.64 14.99 -2.09
N VAL A 113 17.45 14.72 -1.51
CA VAL A 113 17.31 14.27 -0.12
C VAL A 113 17.85 12.85 0.05
N VAL A 114 17.47 11.93 -0.85
CA VAL A 114 17.90 10.52 -0.79
C VAL A 114 19.20 10.29 -1.55
N GLY A 115 19.43 11.04 -2.64
CA GLY A 115 20.64 10.98 -3.46
C GLY A 115 20.57 9.99 -4.61
N ASP A 116 19.36 9.53 -4.99
CA ASP A 116 19.13 8.55 -6.05
C ASP A 116 18.14 9.04 -7.12
N ASP A 117 17.97 8.25 -8.17
CA ASP A 117 16.94 8.45 -9.18
C ASP A 117 15.64 7.76 -8.69
N ARG A 118 14.55 8.52 -8.71
CA ARG A 118 13.26 8.11 -8.16
C ARG A 118 12.13 8.39 -9.11
N ASP A 119 11.00 7.79 -8.78
CA ASP A 119 9.78 7.97 -9.53
C ASP A 119 8.56 8.14 -8.60
N TYR A 120 7.50 8.67 -9.18
CA TYR A 120 6.17 8.67 -8.60
C TYR A 120 5.11 8.63 -9.70
N TYR A 121 3.95 8.07 -9.36
CA TYR A 121 2.79 8.10 -10.23
C TYR A 121 1.77 9.12 -9.73
N VAL A 122 1.03 9.72 -10.65
CA VAL A 122 -0.10 10.58 -10.34
C VAL A 122 -1.31 10.06 -11.09
N TYR A 123 -2.36 9.70 -10.34
CA TYR A 123 -3.69 9.49 -10.91
C TYR A 123 -4.42 10.82 -10.92
N THR A 124 -4.98 11.19 -12.08
CA THR A 124 -5.91 12.30 -12.24
C THR A 124 -7.34 11.76 -12.44
N PRO A 125 -8.35 12.32 -11.76
CA PRO A 125 -9.71 11.77 -11.83
C PRO A 125 -10.35 11.97 -13.22
N PRO A 126 -11.40 11.21 -13.55
CA PRO A 126 -12.15 11.43 -14.79
C PRO A 126 -12.58 12.89 -14.95
N GLY A 127 -12.37 13.44 -16.13
CA GLY A 127 -12.71 14.84 -16.43
C GLY A 127 -11.71 15.88 -15.88
N TYR A 128 -10.53 15.46 -15.41
CA TYR A 128 -9.46 16.39 -15.06
C TYR A 128 -9.02 17.20 -16.29
N ASP A 129 -9.05 18.53 -16.18
CA ASP A 129 -8.54 19.44 -17.22
C ASP A 129 -7.39 20.28 -16.65
N ALA A 130 -6.18 20.01 -17.12
CA ALA A 130 -4.98 20.71 -16.66
C ALA A 130 -4.98 22.23 -16.97
N ARG A 131 -5.82 22.67 -17.92
CA ARG A 131 -5.99 24.10 -18.28
C ARG A 131 -7.18 24.74 -17.56
N GLY A 132 -7.89 23.95 -16.76
CA GLY A 132 -9.03 24.41 -15.97
C GLY A 132 -8.63 25.31 -14.81
N LYS A 133 -9.62 25.69 -14.01
CA LYS A 133 -9.41 26.48 -12.78
C LYS A 133 -9.76 25.72 -11.51
N GLN A 134 -10.35 24.53 -11.66
CA GLN A 134 -10.76 23.70 -10.54
C GLN A 134 -9.52 23.06 -9.93
N THR A 135 -9.31 23.27 -8.65
CA THR A 135 -8.29 22.53 -7.88
C THR A 135 -8.89 21.27 -7.26
N TYR A 136 -8.04 20.27 -7.09
CA TYR A 136 -8.41 18.96 -6.58
C TYR A 136 -7.69 18.67 -5.26
N PRO A 137 -8.36 18.07 -4.28
CA PRO A 137 -7.69 17.56 -3.10
C PRO A 137 -6.74 16.41 -3.50
N VAL A 138 -5.73 16.17 -2.66
CA VAL A 138 -4.65 15.24 -2.97
C VAL A 138 -4.52 14.17 -1.89
N LEU A 139 -4.53 12.90 -2.30
CA LEU A 139 -4.16 11.76 -1.49
C LEU A 139 -2.74 11.30 -1.85
N TYR A 140 -1.81 11.36 -0.91
CA TYR A 140 -0.48 10.73 -1.00
C TYR A 140 -0.60 9.30 -0.49
N LEU A 141 -0.59 8.32 -1.41
CA LEU A 141 -0.88 6.91 -1.12
C LEU A 141 0.39 6.06 -1.21
N ARG A 142 0.75 5.43 -0.08
CA ARG A 142 2.04 4.79 0.16
C ARG A 142 1.96 3.29 -0.02
N HIS A 143 2.93 2.72 -0.76
CA HIS A 143 3.10 1.27 -0.91
C HIS A 143 3.79 0.62 0.30
N GLY A 144 3.82 -0.71 0.36
CA GLY A 144 4.49 -1.49 1.39
C GLY A 144 5.96 -1.78 1.10
N PHE A 145 6.61 -2.45 2.05
CA PHE A 145 7.98 -2.93 1.85
C PHE A 145 8.05 -3.89 0.67
N SER A 146 9.12 -3.81 -0.09
CA SER A 146 9.41 -4.51 -1.34
C SER A 146 8.58 -4.11 -2.56
N ASP A 147 7.47 -3.42 -2.40
CA ASP A 147 6.71 -2.87 -3.53
C ASP A 147 7.44 -1.67 -4.17
N ASP A 148 7.06 -1.30 -5.37
CA ASP A 148 7.50 -0.09 -6.07
C ASP A 148 6.38 0.97 -6.14
N ALA A 149 6.66 2.10 -6.75
CA ALA A 149 5.72 3.21 -6.86
C ALA A 149 4.43 2.84 -7.65
N SER A 150 4.47 1.83 -8.53
CA SER A 150 3.32 1.39 -9.31
C SER A 150 2.34 0.50 -8.55
N ALA A 151 2.74 -0.04 -7.39
CA ALA A 151 2.03 -1.13 -6.70
C ALA A 151 0.55 -0.86 -6.46
N TRP A 152 0.19 0.35 -6.05
CA TRP A 152 -1.21 0.69 -5.82
C TRP A 152 -2.06 0.73 -7.09
N THR A 153 -1.50 1.06 -8.25
CA THR A 153 -2.22 1.01 -9.53
C THR A 153 -2.17 -0.38 -10.14
N ALA A 154 -1.00 -1.00 -10.19
CA ALA A 154 -0.80 -2.29 -10.83
C ALA A 154 -1.47 -3.44 -10.06
N VAL A 155 -1.31 -3.47 -8.71
CA VAL A 155 -1.83 -4.54 -7.86
C VAL A 155 -3.02 -4.08 -7.03
N GLY A 156 -2.93 -2.91 -6.43
CA GLY A 156 -3.97 -2.35 -5.56
C GLY A 156 -5.22 -1.88 -6.30
N ARG A 157 -5.12 -1.65 -7.60
CA ARG A 157 -6.23 -1.18 -8.46
C ARG A 157 -6.82 0.15 -8.00
N ALA A 158 -5.99 1.00 -7.38
CA ALA A 158 -6.45 2.25 -6.77
C ALA A 158 -7.16 3.19 -7.75
N ASN A 159 -6.67 3.29 -8.98
CA ASN A 159 -7.29 4.05 -10.06
C ASN A 159 -8.70 3.53 -10.38
N VAL A 160 -8.87 2.21 -10.52
CA VAL A 160 -10.16 1.57 -10.82
C VAL A 160 -11.14 1.76 -9.65
N ILE A 161 -10.66 1.58 -8.41
CA ILE A 161 -11.47 1.81 -7.20
C ILE A 161 -11.98 3.25 -7.17
N LEU A 162 -11.12 4.22 -7.45
CA LEU A 162 -11.51 5.63 -7.44
C LEU A 162 -12.45 5.98 -8.59
N ASP A 163 -12.21 5.49 -9.80
CA ASP A 163 -13.12 5.67 -10.92
C ASP A 163 -14.54 5.19 -10.58
N ASN A 164 -14.63 3.96 -10.01
CA ASN A 164 -15.89 3.38 -9.58
C ASN A 164 -16.59 4.21 -8.48
N LEU A 165 -15.83 4.62 -7.46
CA LEU A 165 -16.39 5.42 -6.36
C LEU A 165 -16.82 6.81 -6.79
N ILE A 166 -16.06 7.47 -7.65
CA ILE A 166 -16.38 8.80 -8.20
C ILE A 166 -17.63 8.69 -9.07
N ALA A 167 -17.71 7.72 -9.99
CA ALA A 167 -18.88 7.49 -10.83
C ALA A 167 -20.15 7.20 -10.02
N GLN A 168 -20.02 6.56 -8.85
CA GLN A 168 -21.14 6.30 -7.93
C GLN A 168 -21.44 7.47 -6.98
N GLY A 169 -20.71 8.59 -7.05
CA GLY A 169 -20.84 9.72 -6.12
C GLY A 169 -20.41 9.39 -4.68
N LYS A 170 -19.69 8.29 -4.48
CA LYS A 170 -19.22 7.82 -3.16
C LYS A 170 -17.87 8.42 -2.74
N ALA A 171 -17.07 8.88 -3.68
CA ALA A 171 -15.84 9.62 -3.41
C ALA A 171 -15.83 10.94 -4.18
N LYS A 172 -15.15 11.94 -3.61
CA LYS A 172 -14.89 13.20 -4.35
C LYS A 172 -13.80 12.96 -5.39
N PRO A 173 -13.86 13.61 -6.58
CA PRO A 173 -12.73 13.65 -7.49
C PRO A 173 -11.48 14.18 -6.78
N MET A 174 -10.37 13.46 -6.85
CA MET A 174 -9.12 13.79 -6.19
C MET A 174 -7.92 13.37 -7.04
N LEU A 175 -6.79 14.00 -6.85
CA LEU A 175 -5.49 13.51 -7.31
C LEU A 175 -4.99 12.44 -6.34
N VAL A 176 -4.33 11.40 -6.86
CA VAL A 176 -3.61 10.44 -6.01
C VAL A 176 -2.16 10.39 -6.45
N VAL A 177 -1.27 10.61 -5.49
CA VAL A 177 0.18 10.59 -5.71
C VAL A 177 0.77 9.36 -5.05
N LEU A 178 1.51 8.58 -5.82
CA LEU A 178 2.05 7.28 -5.43
C LEU A 178 3.59 7.33 -5.54
N PRO A 179 4.28 7.90 -4.55
CA PRO A 179 5.74 8.04 -4.64
C PRO A 179 6.46 6.78 -4.17
N LEU A 180 7.67 6.56 -4.70
CA LEU A 180 8.58 5.52 -4.20
C LEU A 180 8.94 5.77 -2.73
N GLY A 181 8.69 4.77 -1.87
CA GLY A 181 8.63 4.91 -0.42
C GLY A 181 9.93 4.63 0.35
N TYR A 182 11.11 4.62 -0.28
CA TYR A 182 12.35 4.26 0.39
C TYR A 182 13.24 5.48 0.62
N GLY A 183 13.48 5.83 1.88
CA GLY A 183 14.47 6.85 2.27
C GLY A 183 15.88 6.27 2.45
N ALA A 184 16.00 4.94 2.60
CA ALA A 184 17.24 4.19 2.70
C ALA A 184 17.19 2.99 1.74
N PRO A 185 17.58 3.13 0.45
CA PRO A 185 17.43 2.09 -0.58
C PRO A 185 18.09 0.74 -0.23
N GLU A 186 19.10 0.75 0.64
CA GLU A 186 19.76 -0.47 1.12
C GLU A 186 18.81 -1.44 1.84
N VAL A 187 17.64 -1.00 2.29
CA VAL A 187 16.62 -1.90 2.88
C VAL A 187 16.09 -2.91 1.86
N LEU A 188 16.26 -2.65 0.57
CA LEU A 188 15.86 -3.54 -0.53
C LEU A 188 16.93 -4.56 -0.93
N LEU A 189 18.12 -4.52 -0.32
CA LEU A 189 19.17 -5.49 -0.64
C LEU A 189 18.71 -6.89 -0.26
N PRO A 190 18.82 -7.89 -1.17
CA PRO A 190 18.46 -9.27 -0.89
C PRO A 190 19.20 -9.80 0.35
N ASN A 191 18.49 -10.53 1.22
CA ASN A 191 19.02 -11.09 2.47
C ASN A 191 19.57 -10.03 3.45
N SER A 192 19.28 -8.77 3.26
CA SER A 192 19.71 -7.72 4.17
C SER A 192 18.96 -7.89 5.51
N ARG A 193 19.70 -7.78 6.60
CA ARG A 193 19.12 -7.64 7.95
C ARG A 193 18.93 -6.16 8.31
N VAL A 194 18.95 -5.31 7.33
CA VAL A 194 18.99 -3.85 7.46
C VAL A 194 17.79 -3.33 8.26
N TRP A 195 16.61 -3.91 8.06
CA TRP A 195 15.43 -3.58 8.86
C TRP A 195 15.56 -3.94 10.36
N ARG A 196 16.54 -4.76 10.73
CA ARG A 196 16.84 -5.08 12.13
C ARG A 196 17.74 -4.04 12.78
N ASP A 197 18.31 -3.15 11.99
CA ASP A 197 19.07 -2.00 12.49
C ASP A 197 18.12 -0.82 12.70
N PRO A 198 17.83 -0.43 13.96
CA PRO A 198 16.89 0.67 14.23
C PRO A 198 17.33 1.99 13.60
N ALA A 199 18.65 2.24 13.46
CA ALA A 199 19.15 3.48 12.88
C ALA A 199 18.87 3.55 11.38
N ILE A 200 18.94 2.43 10.67
CA ILE A 200 18.61 2.37 9.24
C ILE A 200 17.11 2.48 9.03
N ALA A 201 16.32 1.79 9.86
CA ALA A 201 14.86 1.90 9.82
C ALA A 201 14.40 3.33 10.08
N GLN A 202 14.94 3.99 11.10
CA GLN A 202 14.65 5.39 11.40
C GLN A 202 15.06 6.31 10.25
N ARG A 203 16.27 6.15 9.70
CA ARG A 203 16.73 6.93 8.55
C ARG A 203 15.82 6.75 7.34
N ASN A 204 15.31 5.53 7.10
CA ASN A 204 14.38 5.26 6.02
C ASN A 204 13.11 6.12 6.15
N PHE A 205 12.51 6.16 7.32
CA PHE A 205 11.31 6.95 7.57
C PHE A 205 11.58 8.46 7.51
N ASP A 206 12.68 8.93 8.10
CA ASP A 206 13.02 10.35 8.15
C ASP A 206 13.35 10.92 6.77
N LYS A 207 14.20 10.22 6.01
CA LYS A 207 14.57 10.64 4.65
C LYS A 207 13.39 10.56 3.69
N PHE A 208 12.54 9.55 3.85
CA PHE A 208 11.31 9.48 3.07
C PHE A 208 10.40 10.68 3.37
N ARG A 209 10.14 10.98 4.65
CA ARG A 209 9.33 12.14 5.05
C ARG A 209 9.90 13.43 4.48
N GLU A 210 11.20 13.65 4.61
CA GLU A 210 11.91 14.80 4.07
C GLU A 210 11.72 14.92 2.55
N ALA A 211 11.93 13.83 1.78
CA ALA A 211 11.75 13.80 0.33
C ALA A 211 10.29 14.06 -0.09
N LEU A 212 9.33 13.50 0.62
CA LEU A 212 7.92 13.76 0.35
C LEU A 212 7.59 15.24 0.50
N LEU A 213 8.00 15.85 1.62
CA LEU A 213 7.66 17.24 1.95
C LEU A 213 8.43 18.26 1.11
N ALA A 214 9.72 18.01 0.86
CA ALA A 214 10.59 18.97 0.18
C ALA A 214 10.65 18.79 -1.34
N GLU A 215 10.35 17.61 -1.87
CA GLU A 215 10.54 17.33 -3.29
C GLU A 215 9.23 16.94 -4.00
N VAL A 216 8.48 15.93 -3.49
CA VAL A 216 7.32 15.40 -4.20
C VAL A 216 6.12 16.35 -4.11
N ILE A 217 5.76 16.83 -2.92
CA ILE A 217 4.63 17.76 -2.74
C ILE A 217 4.81 19.02 -3.59
N PRO A 218 5.94 19.74 -3.56
CA PRO A 218 6.13 20.95 -4.38
C PRO A 218 6.06 20.68 -5.88
N ARG A 219 6.55 19.53 -6.37
CA ARG A 219 6.46 19.14 -7.78
C ARG A 219 5.01 18.94 -8.21
N VAL A 220 4.25 18.15 -7.43
CA VAL A 220 2.83 17.90 -7.71
C VAL A 220 2.03 19.21 -7.67
N GLU A 221 2.27 20.07 -6.70
CA GLU A 221 1.60 21.38 -6.60
C GLU A 221 2.01 22.38 -7.68
N GLY A 222 3.15 22.17 -8.34
CA GLY A 222 3.62 22.97 -9.48
C GLY A 222 3.13 22.47 -10.82
N GLU A 223 2.88 21.17 -10.96
CA GLU A 223 2.54 20.52 -12.22
C GLU A 223 1.05 20.23 -12.38
N TYR A 224 0.32 20.11 -11.28
CA TYR A 224 -1.10 19.77 -11.27
C TYR A 224 -1.95 20.84 -10.57
N LEU A 225 -3.24 20.83 -10.84
CA LEU A 225 -4.21 21.68 -10.15
C LEU A 225 -4.52 21.13 -8.75
N ALA A 226 -3.50 20.98 -7.94
CA ALA A 226 -3.57 20.48 -6.58
C ALA A 226 -3.99 21.60 -5.60
N ALA A 227 -4.97 21.30 -4.73
CA ALA A 227 -5.28 22.16 -3.59
C ALA A 227 -4.15 22.08 -2.56
N LYS A 228 -3.66 23.25 -2.07
CA LYS A 228 -2.42 23.34 -1.29
C LYS A 228 -2.62 23.40 0.22
N ASP A 229 -3.85 23.53 0.66
CA ASP A 229 -4.19 23.59 2.08
C ASP A 229 -4.23 22.20 2.72
N ARG A 230 -4.03 22.15 4.04
CA ARG A 230 -4.03 20.90 4.80
C ARG A 230 -5.37 20.14 4.78
N ASN A 231 -6.49 20.87 4.66
CA ASN A 231 -7.81 20.25 4.66
C ASN A 231 -8.10 19.49 3.37
N SER A 232 -7.36 19.85 2.32
CA SER A 232 -7.40 19.20 1.01
C SER A 232 -6.24 18.20 0.81
N ARG A 233 -5.46 17.88 1.86
CA ARG A 233 -4.32 16.97 1.74
C ARG A 233 -4.46 15.78 2.69
N ALA A 234 -4.42 14.58 2.10
CA ALA A 234 -4.47 13.30 2.80
C ALA A 234 -3.17 12.52 2.60
N ILE A 235 -2.81 11.69 3.59
CA ILE A 235 -1.76 10.70 3.49
C ILE A 235 -2.29 9.36 3.98
N ALA A 236 -2.05 8.29 3.22
CA ALA A 236 -2.42 6.95 3.63
C ALA A 236 -1.46 5.91 3.04
N GLY A 237 -1.46 4.70 3.58
CA GLY A 237 -0.66 3.63 3.03
C GLY A 237 -0.82 2.31 3.74
N LEU A 238 -0.20 1.28 3.16
CA LEU A 238 -0.24 -0.09 3.67
C LEU A 238 1.11 -0.51 4.28
N SER A 239 1.09 -1.32 5.33
CA SER A 239 2.29 -1.94 5.93
C SER A 239 3.36 -0.91 6.30
N MET A 240 4.53 -0.92 5.66
CA MET A 240 5.56 0.12 5.76
C MET A 240 4.98 1.50 5.43
N GLY A 241 4.23 1.61 4.33
CA GLY A 241 3.56 2.86 3.93
C GLY A 241 2.50 3.32 4.94
N GLY A 242 1.89 2.40 5.70
CA GLY A 242 1.03 2.73 6.84
C GLY A 242 1.81 3.41 7.96
N ALA A 243 2.98 2.86 8.33
CA ALA A 243 3.88 3.48 9.30
C ALA A 243 4.38 4.84 8.83
N GLU A 244 4.82 4.95 7.57
CA GLU A 244 5.23 6.22 6.96
C GLU A 244 4.12 7.27 7.00
N SER A 245 2.87 6.84 6.78
CA SER A 245 1.71 7.74 6.82
C SER A 245 1.42 8.24 8.23
N LEU A 246 1.51 7.37 9.24
CA LEU A 246 1.36 7.77 10.65
C LEU A 246 2.51 8.67 11.09
N LEU A 247 3.78 8.25 10.86
CA LEU A 247 4.94 9.02 11.26
C LEU A 247 4.98 10.38 10.57
N THR A 248 4.69 10.44 9.27
CA THR A 248 4.67 11.71 8.55
C THR A 248 3.49 12.57 8.98
N GLY A 249 2.28 12.03 8.95
CA GLY A 249 1.05 12.80 9.19
C GLY A 249 0.95 13.32 10.63
N LEU A 250 1.30 12.49 11.63
CA LEU A 250 1.21 12.89 13.04
C LEU A 250 2.35 13.83 13.47
N HIS A 251 3.50 13.82 12.79
CA HIS A 251 4.56 14.81 13.02
C HIS A 251 4.35 16.12 12.25
N THR A 252 3.43 16.15 11.28
CA THR A 252 3.20 17.32 10.43
C THR A 252 1.70 17.64 10.30
N LEU A 253 1.03 17.81 11.43
CA LEU A 253 -0.41 18.11 11.51
C LEU A 253 -0.79 19.40 10.77
N ASP A 254 0.16 20.30 10.54
CA ASP A 254 0.00 21.51 9.72
C ASP A 254 -0.05 21.21 8.21
N LYS A 255 0.34 20.01 7.78
CA LYS A 255 0.40 19.61 6.36
C LYS A 255 -0.74 18.71 5.95
N PHE A 256 -1.21 17.82 6.84
CA PHE A 256 -2.20 16.79 6.52
C PHE A 256 -3.41 16.89 7.46
N GLY A 257 -4.61 16.97 6.87
CA GLY A 257 -5.88 16.91 7.63
C GLY A 257 -6.47 15.51 7.74
N TRP A 258 -6.01 14.56 6.91
CA TRP A 258 -6.55 13.22 6.77
C TRP A 258 -5.41 12.21 6.76
N ILE A 259 -5.46 11.23 7.67
CA ILE A 259 -4.42 10.22 7.81
C ILE A 259 -5.07 8.83 7.82
N GLY A 260 -4.56 7.93 6.98
CA GLY A 260 -4.98 6.52 6.92
C GLY A 260 -3.80 5.56 7.05
N ALA A 261 -3.96 4.49 7.83
CA ALA A 261 -2.96 3.46 7.98
C ALA A 261 -3.62 2.08 7.87
N PHE A 262 -3.14 1.27 6.91
CA PHE A 262 -3.66 -0.06 6.62
C PHE A 262 -2.63 -1.11 7.00
N SER A 263 -2.94 -1.98 7.94
CA SER A 263 -2.01 -3.01 8.44
C SER A 263 -0.62 -2.44 8.75
N SER A 264 -0.56 -1.34 9.51
CA SER A 264 0.66 -0.57 9.71
C SER A 264 1.74 -1.39 10.39
N GLY A 265 2.95 -1.40 9.81
CA GLY A 265 4.15 -1.94 10.41
C GLY A 265 5.09 -0.83 10.88
N GLY A 266 6.15 -1.18 11.62
CA GLY A 266 7.18 -0.21 12.03
C GLY A 266 6.74 0.84 13.05
N ILE A 267 5.53 0.74 13.62
CA ILE A 267 5.07 1.58 14.73
C ILE A 267 5.73 1.08 16.00
N THR A 268 6.34 1.97 16.76
CA THR A 268 6.99 1.60 18.02
C THR A 268 5.95 1.43 19.15
N GLU A 269 6.26 0.62 20.15
CA GLU A 269 5.45 0.54 21.38
C GLU A 269 5.69 1.77 22.28
N GLU A 270 6.71 2.58 22.00
CA GLU A 270 7.08 3.79 22.73
C GLU A 270 6.34 5.03 22.20
N PHE A 271 5.02 4.99 22.20
CA PHE A 271 4.16 6.02 21.62
C PHE A 271 4.53 7.45 22.06
N ASP A 272 4.76 7.67 23.36
CA ASP A 272 5.02 9.02 23.89
C ASP A 272 6.39 9.57 23.46
N LYS A 273 7.32 8.68 23.21
CA LYS A 273 8.63 9.04 22.66
C LYS A 273 8.54 9.35 21.17
N GLU A 274 7.77 8.55 20.43
CA GLU A 274 7.58 8.73 18.99
C GLU A 274 6.75 9.98 18.67
N PHE A 275 5.68 10.23 19.46
CA PHE A 275 4.75 11.33 19.23
C PHE A 275 4.63 12.25 20.47
N PRO A 276 5.73 12.92 20.88
CA PRO A 276 5.74 13.68 22.14
C PRO A 276 4.78 14.87 22.15
N ALA A 277 4.45 15.42 20.99
CA ALA A 277 3.53 16.55 20.83
C ALA A 277 2.08 16.14 20.51
N LEU A 278 1.81 14.84 20.40
CA LEU A 278 0.48 14.34 20.04
C LEU A 278 -0.39 14.17 21.31
N ASP A 279 -1.38 15.00 21.44
CA ASP A 279 -2.42 14.94 22.46
C ASP A 279 -3.82 15.13 21.84
N SER A 280 -4.86 15.08 22.65
CA SER A 280 -6.24 15.28 22.18
C SER A 280 -6.44 16.61 21.48
N LYS A 281 -5.84 17.69 22.02
CA LYS A 281 -5.98 19.05 21.46
C LYS A 281 -5.29 19.20 20.10
N SER A 282 -4.07 18.69 19.95
CA SER A 282 -3.37 18.71 18.67
C SER A 282 -4.06 17.85 17.62
N ALA A 283 -4.65 16.72 18.05
CA ALA A 283 -5.40 15.82 17.18
C ALA A 283 -6.78 16.35 16.75
N GLU A 284 -7.38 17.31 17.46
CA GLU A 284 -8.62 17.99 17.02
C GLU A 284 -8.48 18.66 15.64
N GLN A 285 -7.26 18.93 15.22
CA GLN A 285 -7.00 19.46 13.88
C GLN A 285 -7.22 18.42 12.77
N LEU A 286 -7.23 17.12 13.08
CA LEU A 286 -7.46 16.07 12.07
C LEU A 286 -8.96 15.95 11.76
N HIS A 287 -9.27 15.90 10.47
CA HIS A 287 -10.60 15.53 10.00
C HIS A 287 -10.85 14.03 10.13
N LEU A 288 -9.79 13.23 9.88
CA LEU A 288 -9.84 11.79 10.00
C LEU A 288 -8.46 11.22 10.35
N LEU A 289 -8.40 10.41 11.39
CA LEU A 289 -7.33 9.46 11.66
C LEU A 289 -7.95 8.06 11.56
N TRP A 290 -7.59 7.29 10.54
CA TRP A 290 -8.21 6.01 10.21
C TRP A 290 -7.19 4.88 10.28
N ILE A 291 -7.40 3.94 11.20
CA ILE A 291 -6.50 2.82 11.47
C ILE A 291 -7.22 1.52 11.14
N ALA A 292 -6.73 0.81 10.13
CA ALA A 292 -7.31 -0.47 9.73
C ALA A 292 -6.27 -1.58 9.74
N CYS A 293 -6.71 -2.79 10.07
CA CYS A 293 -5.87 -3.99 9.98
C CYS A 293 -6.71 -5.21 9.62
N GLY A 294 -6.07 -6.19 8.96
CA GLY A 294 -6.71 -7.49 8.73
C GLY A 294 -6.88 -8.26 10.04
N THR A 295 -8.01 -8.99 10.19
CA THR A 295 -8.28 -9.81 11.40
C THR A 295 -7.26 -10.93 11.60
N ASP A 296 -6.73 -11.46 10.48
CA ASP A 296 -5.74 -12.55 10.46
C ASP A 296 -4.32 -12.02 10.13
N ASP A 297 -4.15 -10.70 10.18
CA ASP A 297 -2.87 -10.06 9.91
C ASP A 297 -1.93 -10.23 11.10
N ARG A 298 -0.67 -10.62 10.82
CA ARG A 298 0.36 -10.73 11.86
C ARG A 298 0.65 -9.43 12.61
N LEU A 299 0.25 -8.28 12.05
CA LEU A 299 0.42 -6.96 12.65
C LEU A 299 -0.83 -6.50 13.43
N ILE A 300 -1.85 -7.36 13.58
CA ILE A 300 -3.10 -6.98 14.23
C ILE A 300 -2.88 -6.53 15.68
N ASP A 301 -2.03 -7.22 16.43
CA ASP A 301 -1.81 -6.91 17.84
C ASP A 301 -1.10 -5.57 18.04
N ILE A 302 -0.10 -5.23 17.21
CA ILE A 302 0.56 -3.93 17.30
C ILE A 302 -0.38 -2.80 16.87
N ASN A 303 -1.26 -3.03 15.89
CA ASN A 303 -2.27 -2.05 15.50
C ASN A 303 -3.33 -1.86 16.60
N ARG A 304 -3.78 -2.93 17.28
CA ARG A 304 -4.67 -2.85 18.45
C ARG A 304 -4.05 -2.04 19.58
N LYS A 305 -2.81 -2.32 19.96
CA LYS A 305 -2.08 -1.56 20.97
C LYS A 305 -1.96 -0.07 20.63
N PHE A 306 -1.70 0.23 19.34
CA PHE A 306 -1.63 1.62 18.88
C PHE A 306 -2.98 2.33 19.03
N ARG A 307 -4.10 1.70 18.64
CA ARG A 307 -5.46 2.23 18.79
C ARG A 307 -5.85 2.40 20.26
N GLU A 308 -5.54 1.43 21.12
CA GLU A 308 -5.73 1.51 22.58
C GLU A 308 -4.97 2.70 23.16
N ARG A 309 -3.74 2.96 22.68
CA ARG A 309 -2.97 4.12 23.12
C ARG A 309 -3.57 5.44 22.66
N LEU A 310 -4.06 5.53 21.43
CA LEU A 310 -4.82 6.69 20.95
C LEU A 310 -6.07 6.94 21.82
N ALA A 311 -6.83 5.89 22.08
CA ALA A 311 -8.02 5.95 22.94
C ALA A 311 -7.68 6.41 24.37
N SER A 312 -6.61 5.90 24.98
CA SER A 312 -6.16 6.29 26.33
C SER A 312 -5.76 7.76 26.44
N LYS A 313 -5.41 8.39 25.32
CA LYS A 313 -5.10 9.83 25.21
C LYS A 313 -6.28 10.67 24.72
N ASN A 314 -7.46 10.08 24.60
CA ASN A 314 -8.67 10.73 24.05
C ASN A 314 -8.45 11.29 22.64
N ILE A 315 -7.61 10.65 21.83
CA ILE A 315 -7.38 11.01 20.44
C ILE A 315 -8.45 10.33 19.59
N LYS A 316 -9.29 11.14 18.93
CA LYS A 316 -10.35 10.65 18.05
C LYS A 316 -9.75 9.92 16.84
N HIS A 317 -10.16 8.70 16.60
CA HIS A 317 -9.77 7.89 15.45
C HIS A 317 -10.89 6.94 15.02
N ALA A 318 -10.83 6.47 13.79
CA ALA A 318 -11.63 5.35 13.32
C ALA A 318 -10.82 4.06 13.46
N ASP A 319 -11.45 3.04 14.01
CA ASP A 319 -10.89 1.72 14.29
C ASP A 319 -11.59 0.69 13.40
N VAL A 320 -10.85 0.04 12.49
CA VAL A 320 -11.40 -0.87 11.49
C VAL A 320 -10.64 -2.20 11.48
N GLU A 321 -11.36 -3.30 11.65
CA GLU A 321 -10.83 -4.65 11.43
C GLU A 321 -11.50 -5.27 10.21
N THR A 322 -10.71 -5.55 9.19
CA THR A 322 -11.18 -6.10 7.91
C THR A 322 -10.88 -7.60 7.87
N PRO A 323 -11.85 -8.48 7.56
CA PRO A 323 -11.57 -9.91 7.45
C PRO A 323 -10.45 -10.20 6.45
N GLY A 324 -9.45 -10.99 6.89
CA GLY A 324 -8.31 -11.44 6.09
C GLY A 324 -6.96 -11.09 6.68
N ALA A 325 -5.90 -11.55 5.99
CA ALA A 325 -4.51 -11.43 6.41
C ALA A 325 -3.81 -10.20 5.81
N HIS A 326 -2.47 -10.14 5.90
CA HIS A 326 -1.61 -9.08 5.35
C HIS A 326 -1.55 -9.14 3.82
N THR A 327 -2.63 -8.79 3.13
CA THR A 327 -2.80 -8.99 1.69
C THR A 327 -3.44 -7.81 0.98
N TRP A 328 -3.18 -7.72 -0.34
CA TRP A 328 -3.80 -6.73 -1.21
C TRP A 328 -5.34 -6.79 -1.23
N MET A 329 -5.93 -7.95 -0.98
CA MET A 329 -7.39 -8.11 -0.86
C MET A 329 -7.96 -7.27 0.29
N VAL A 330 -7.29 -7.27 1.46
CA VAL A 330 -7.65 -6.44 2.61
C VAL A 330 -7.43 -4.97 2.28
N TRP A 331 -6.29 -4.61 1.69
CA TRP A 331 -5.94 -3.22 1.43
C TRP A 331 -6.79 -2.57 0.35
N ARG A 332 -7.27 -3.32 -0.66
CA ARG A 332 -8.26 -2.81 -1.62
C ARG A 332 -9.58 -2.44 -0.94
N ARG A 333 -10.06 -3.27 -0.01
CA ARG A 333 -11.26 -2.97 0.80
C ARG A 333 -11.04 -1.74 1.66
N ASN A 334 -9.90 -1.68 2.34
CA ASN A 334 -9.53 -0.54 3.18
C ASN A 334 -9.44 0.76 2.37
N LEU A 335 -8.81 0.75 1.20
CA LEU A 335 -8.76 1.92 0.32
C LEU A 335 -10.16 2.35 -0.14
N THR A 336 -11.03 1.39 -0.47
CA THR A 336 -12.40 1.67 -0.88
C THR A 336 -13.17 2.42 0.21
N GLU A 337 -13.12 1.94 1.45
CA GLU A 337 -13.81 2.55 2.59
C GLU A 337 -13.19 3.90 2.95
N PHE A 338 -11.88 3.98 3.04
CA PHE A 338 -11.15 5.19 3.37
C PHE A 338 -11.39 6.31 2.36
N SER A 339 -11.29 6.01 1.05
CA SER A 339 -11.47 6.99 -0.01
C SER A 339 -12.88 7.58 -0.03
N ALA A 340 -13.88 6.80 0.37
CA ALA A 340 -15.26 7.27 0.48
C ALA A 340 -15.48 8.28 1.64
N LEU A 341 -14.57 8.37 2.58
CA LEU A 341 -14.64 9.31 3.72
C LEU A 341 -13.86 10.60 3.48
N LEU A 342 -12.92 10.61 2.52
CA LEU A 342 -12.00 11.72 2.31
C LEU A 342 -12.70 13.00 1.81
N PHE A 343 -12.23 14.15 2.32
CA PHE A 343 -12.54 15.50 1.86
C PHE A 343 -14.03 15.88 1.91
N ARG A 344 -14.79 15.26 2.82
CA ARG A 344 -16.24 15.54 3.04
C ARG A 344 -16.47 16.68 3.99
#